data_4c7dd930b1af1e4cec254c99a58f1ce3
#
_entry.id   4c7dd930b1af1e4cec254c99a58f1ce3
#
_cell.length_a   1.000
_cell.length_b   1.000
_cell.length_c   1.000
_cell.angle_alpha   90.00
_cell.angle_beta   90.00
_cell.angle_gamma   90.00
#
_symmetry.space_group_name_H-M   'P 1'
#
loop_
_entity.id
_entity.type
_entity.pdbx_description
1 polymer ?
#
loop_
_entity_poly.entity_id
_entity_poly.type
_entity_poly.pdbx_seq_one_letter_code
_entity_poly.pdbx_strand_id
1 'polypeptide(L)'
;MPPFEVKIEKLIYGGDGLAHHEGATVFVPFVLPAERVAALPIEQKKKFIRAQPETILEASPERIAARCAHFGVCGGCNYQHIPYSQQLEFKAEILRETLRRIGRIDWTGAIATHASPPWEYRNRAQWKIRPAEGAALDVDADEDDARQEAGRAKKEQAKLNIGYFRANSTALCAVEDCSILAPSLLTALLALRQALARGALPLALREIEVFGAEATAASPAKL
;
A
#
# COMPACT_ATOMS: atom_id res chain seq x y z
N MET A 1 -17.15 7.52 17.34
CA MET A 1 -17.59 6.41 18.20
C MET A 1 -16.38 5.85 18.91
N PRO A 2 -16.50 5.32 20.14
CA PRO A 2 -15.40 4.63 20.80
C PRO A 2 -15.07 3.33 20.05
N PRO A 3 -13.87 2.77 20.26
CA PRO A 3 -13.53 1.45 19.76
C PRO A 3 -14.48 0.40 20.30
N PHE A 4 -14.74 -0.63 19.53
CA PHE A 4 -15.55 -1.79 19.92
C PHE A 4 -14.85 -3.09 19.53
N GLU A 5 -15.18 -4.15 20.24
CA GLU A 5 -14.57 -5.44 20.00
C GLU A 5 -15.31 -6.22 18.91
N VAL A 6 -14.53 -6.86 18.01
CA VAL A 6 -15.04 -7.78 17.01
C VAL A 6 -14.15 -9.01 16.90
N LYS A 7 -14.77 -10.14 16.52
CA LYS A 7 -14.07 -11.35 16.11
C LYS A 7 -14.08 -11.44 14.59
N ILE A 8 -12.91 -11.56 13.98
CA ILE A 8 -12.77 -11.67 12.53
C ILE A 8 -13.21 -13.07 12.06
N GLU A 9 -14.15 -13.11 11.14
CA GLU A 9 -14.72 -14.35 10.63
C GLU A 9 -13.92 -14.89 9.44
N LYS A 10 -13.56 -14.01 8.51
CA LYS A 10 -12.85 -14.36 7.27
C LYS A 10 -12.22 -13.14 6.62
N LEU A 11 -11.34 -13.36 5.64
CA LEU A 11 -10.87 -12.32 4.75
C LEU A 11 -11.80 -12.18 3.55
N ILE A 12 -11.89 -10.96 3.01
CA ILE A 12 -12.63 -10.64 1.79
C ILE A 12 -11.70 -10.11 0.71
N TYR A 13 -12.24 -9.87 -0.50
CA TYR A 13 -11.48 -9.27 -1.58
C TYR A 13 -10.85 -7.94 -1.15
N GLY A 14 -9.55 -7.79 -1.42
CA GLY A 14 -8.75 -6.65 -0.97
C GLY A 14 -7.96 -6.91 0.31
N GLY A 15 -8.29 -7.96 1.08
CA GLY A 15 -7.55 -8.38 2.28
C GLY A 15 -8.12 -7.86 3.59
N ASP A 16 -9.23 -7.14 3.57
CA ASP A 16 -9.91 -6.74 4.80
C ASP A 16 -10.53 -7.98 5.47
N GLY A 17 -10.47 -8.02 6.80
CA GLY A 17 -11.25 -8.95 7.61
C GLY A 17 -12.71 -8.52 7.67
N LEU A 18 -13.61 -9.51 7.61
CA LEU A 18 -15.04 -9.33 7.80
C LEU A 18 -15.42 -9.79 9.20
N ALA A 19 -16.20 -8.97 9.88
CA ALA A 19 -16.82 -9.26 11.17
C ALA A 19 -18.25 -8.70 11.22
N HIS A 20 -18.97 -8.95 12.31
CA HIS A 20 -20.29 -8.34 12.58
C HIS A 20 -20.30 -7.70 13.96
N HIS A 21 -20.97 -6.56 14.06
CA HIS A 21 -21.21 -5.84 15.31
C HIS A 21 -22.59 -5.19 15.27
N GLU A 22 -23.45 -5.49 16.26
CA GLU A 22 -24.82 -4.94 16.38
C GLU A 22 -25.64 -5.00 15.07
N GLY A 23 -25.51 -6.11 14.32
CA GLY A 23 -26.25 -6.32 13.07
C GLY A 23 -25.63 -5.63 11.84
N ALA A 24 -24.57 -4.85 12.00
CA ALA A 24 -23.82 -4.26 10.90
C ALA A 24 -22.62 -5.14 10.51
N THR A 25 -22.30 -5.19 9.22
CA THR A 25 -21.05 -5.79 8.74
C THR A 25 -19.89 -4.84 9.01
N VAL A 26 -18.78 -5.36 9.58
CA VAL A 26 -17.58 -4.59 9.89
C VAL A 26 -16.44 -5.06 8.99
N PHE A 27 -15.72 -4.11 8.39
CA PHE A 27 -14.52 -4.34 7.60
C PHE A 27 -13.31 -3.77 8.31
N VAL A 28 -12.30 -4.62 8.58
CA VAL A 28 -11.09 -4.26 9.30
C VAL A 28 -9.86 -4.70 8.49
N PRO A 29 -8.95 -3.80 8.07
CA PRO A 29 -7.74 -4.18 7.36
C PRO A 29 -6.69 -4.79 8.30
N PHE A 30 -5.72 -5.52 7.72
CA PHE A 30 -4.52 -6.03 8.41
C PHE A 30 -4.78 -6.99 9.58
N VAL A 31 -5.86 -7.75 9.50
CA VAL A 31 -6.27 -8.77 10.49
C VAL A 31 -6.35 -10.16 9.87
N LEU A 32 -6.41 -11.20 10.69
CA LEU A 32 -6.62 -12.58 10.26
C LEU A 32 -7.93 -13.16 10.81
N PRO A 33 -8.48 -14.21 10.18
CA PRO A 33 -9.60 -14.95 10.72
C PRO A 33 -9.33 -15.44 12.15
N ALA A 34 -10.37 -15.51 12.96
CA ALA A 34 -10.38 -15.88 14.36
C ALA A 34 -9.74 -14.87 15.33
N GLU A 35 -9.06 -13.83 14.86
CA GLU A 35 -8.56 -12.78 15.76
C GLU A 35 -9.69 -12.00 16.41
N ARG A 36 -9.47 -11.59 17.68
CA ARG A 36 -10.28 -10.59 18.37
C ARG A 36 -9.57 -9.25 18.34
N VAL A 37 -10.29 -8.22 17.95
CA VAL A 37 -9.72 -6.91 17.63
C VAL A 37 -10.55 -5.81 18.26
N ALA A 38 -9.88 -4.87 18.94
CA ALA A 38 -10.47 -3.57 19.23
C ALA A 38 -10.45 -2.76 17.92
N ALA A 39 -11.61 -2.53 17.34
CA ALA A 39 -11.80 -1.88 16.07
C ALA A 39 -12.27 -0.44 16.25
N LEU A 40 -11.51 0.52 15.75
CA LEU A 40 -11.88 1.94 15.76
C LEU A 40 -12.64 2.28 14.48
N PRO A 41 -13.93 2.66 14.55
CA PRO A 41 -14.71 3.00 13.38
C PRO A 41 -14.21 4.28 12.74
N ILE A 42 -13.98 4.23 11.41
CA ILE A 42 -13.54 5.39 10.60
C ILE A 42 -14.62 5.84 9.61
N GLU A 43 -15.54 4.94 9.25
CA GLU A 43 -16.70 5.26 8.42
C GLU A 43 -17.87 4.38 8.83
N GLN A 44 -19.04 4.98 9.02
CA GLN A 44 -20.26 4.24 9.33
C GLN A 44 -21.35 4.55 8.30
N LYS A 45 -21.91 3.49 7.72
CA LYS A 45 -23.08 3.52 6.86
C LYS A 45 -24.20 2.68 7.48
N LYS A 46 -25.41 2.78 6.94
CA LYS A 46 -26.58 2.06 7.45
C LYS A 46 -26.37 0.54 7.59
N LYS A 47 -25.59 -0.08 6.72
CA LYS A 47 -25.41 -1.54 6.64
C LYS A 47 -23.99 -2.03 6.91
N PHE A 48 -23.02 -1.15 6.97
CA PHE A 48 -21.64 -1.54 7.21
C PHE A 48 -20.85 -0.45 7.95
N ILE A 49 -19.80 -0.88 8.62
CA ILE A 49 -18.81 -0.04 9.29
C ILE A 49 -17.44 -0.38 8.68
N ARG A 50 -16.68 0.65 8.29
CA ARG A 50 -15.24 0.50 8.08
C ARG A 50 -14.53 0.92 9.34
N ALA A 51 -13.64 0.09 9.81
CA ALA A 51 -12.87 0.34 11.01
C ALA A 51 -11.39 0.07 10.73
N GLN A 52 -10.52 0.62 11.56
CA GLN A 52 -9.11 0.25 11.60
C GLN A 52 -8.82 -0.51 12.89
N PRO A 53 -7.87 -1.47 12.90
CA PRO A 53 -7.50 -2.15 14.11
C PRO A 53 -6.73 -1.18 15.01
N GLU A 54 -7.23 -0.94 16.21
CA GLU A 54 -6.53 -0.20 17.24
C GLU A 54 -5.58 -1.14 18.01
N THR A 55 -6.09 -2.32 18.36
CA THR A 55 -5.32 -3.35 19.07
C THR A 55 -5.80 -4.73 18.66
N ILE A 56 -4.89 -5.65 18.44
CA ILE A 56 -5.18 -7.08 18.33
C ILE A 56 -5.23 -7.64 19.75
N LEU A 57 -6.43 -7.94 20.23
CA LEU A 57 -6.67 -8.44 21.60
C LEU A 57 -6.26 -9.91 21.74
N GLU A 58 -6.60 -10.72 20.74
CA GLU A 58 -6.20 -12.11 20.61
C GLU A 58 -5.71 -12.33 19.20
N ALA A 59 -4.39 -12.54 19.06
CA ALA A 59 -3.76 -12.77 17.76
C ALA A 59 -3.94 -14.21 17.29
N SER A 60 -4.08 -14.39 15.99
CA SER A 60 -3.98 -15.71 15.37
C SER A 60 -2.57 -16.28 15.59
N PRO A 61 -2.42 -17.58 15.90
CA PRO A 61 -1.10 -18.23 15.99
C PRO A 61 -0.33 -18.18 14.65
N GLU A 62 -1.02 -17.96 13.58
CA GLU A 62 -0.48 -17.89 12.24
C GLU A 62 -0.01 -16.49 11.82
N ARG A 63 -0.26 -15.47 12.68
CA ARG A 63 0.21 -14.12 12.41
C ARG A 63 1.73 -14.04 12.47
N ILE A 64 2.32 -13.46 11.43
CA ILE A 64 3.76 -13.18 11.38
C ILE A 64 4.04 -11.69 11.41
N ALA A 65 5.26 -11.33 11.80
CA ALA A 65 5.73 -9.95 11.68
C ALA A 65 5.90 -9.60 10.19
N ALA A 66 5.39 -8.44 9.78
CA ALA A 66 5.59 -7.95 8.42
C ALA A 66 7.06 -7.58 8.20
N ARG A 67 7.62 -7.97 7.04
CA ARG A 67 9.01 -7.65 6.67
C ARG A 67 9.21 -6.14 6.42
N CYS A 68 8.20 -5.47 5.86
CA CYS A 68 8.27 -4.06 5.50
C CYS A 68 7.92 -3.17 6.69
N ALA A 69 8.78 -2.22 7.05
CA ALA A 69 8.54 -1.26 8.12
C ALA A 69 7.34 -0.31 7.84
N HIS A 70 6.95 -0.18 6.59
CA HIS A 70 5.81 0.66 6.18
C HIS A 70 4.49 -0.12 6.08
N PHE A 71 4.48 -1.41 6.44
CA PHE A 71 3.26 -2.21 6.40
C PHE A 71 2.20 -1.63 7.37
N GLY A 72 0.96 -1.59 6.94
CA GLY A 72 -0.14 -0.96 7.69
C GLY A 72 -0.29 0.55 7.46
N VAL A 73 0.73 1.21 6.91
CA VAL A 73 0.70 2.64 6.56
C VAL A 73 0.69 2.83 5.03
N CYS A 74 1.63 2.20 4.33
CA CYS A 74 1.71 2.20 2.88
C CYS A 74 0.54 1.42 2.27
N GLY A 75 -0.14 2.01 1.27
CA GLY A 75 -1.24 1.37 0.54
C GLY A 75 -0.82 0.27 -0.44
N GLY A 76 0.48 -0.07 -0.50
CA GLY A 76 1.01 -1.01 -1.50
C GLY A 76 0.86 -2.49 -1.16
N CYS A 77 0.60 -2.87 0.11
CA CYS A 77 0.56 -4.26 0.58
C CYS A 77 -0.50 -4.47 1.64
N ASN A 78 -1.27 -5.57 1.52
CA ASN A 78 -2.34 -5.90 2.47
C ASN A 78 -2.12 -7.22 3.23
N TYR A 79 -1.09 -8.03 2.88
CA TYR A 79 -0.98 -9.42 3.33
C TYR A 79 0.34 -9.79 4.03
N GLN A 80 1.25 -8.83 4.29
CA GLN A 80 2.58 -9.19 4.83
C GLN A 80 2.58 -9.77 6.25
N HIS A 81 1.47 -9.65 6.97
CA HIS A 81 1.26 -10.26 8.29
C HIS A 81 0.79 -11.72 8.23
N ILE A 82 0.68 -12.29 7.04
CA ILE A 82 0.20 -13.64 6.75
C ILE A 82 1.31 -14.44 6.07
N PRO A 83 1.63 -15.69 6.48
CA PRO A 83 2.55 -16.56 5.78
C PRO A 83 2.15 -16.74 4.31
N TYR A 84 3.14 -16.78 3.41
CA TYR A 84 2.84 -16.77 1.97
C TYR A 84 1.99 -17.96 1.50
N SER A 85 2.21 -19.16 2.05
CA SER A 85 1.35 -20.32 1.75
C SER A 85 -0.11 -20.04 2.05
N GLN A 86 -0.40 -19.45 3.20
CA GLN A 86 -1.76 -19.10 3.60
C GLN A 86 -2.34 -17.95 2.77
N GLN A 87 -1.52 -16.99 2.32
CA GLN A 87 -2.00 -15.97 1.38
C GLN A 87 -2.58 -16.61 0.10
N LEU A 88 -1.99 -17.69 -0.40
CA LEU A 88 -2.50 -18.41 -1.57
C LEU A 88 -3.84 -19.09 -1.27
N GLU A 89 -3.97 -19.73 -0.11
CA GLU A 89 -5.20 -20.36 0.35
C GLU A 89 -6.33 -19.35 0.50
N PHE A 90 -6.11 -18.26 1.23
CA PHE A 90 -7.12 -17.21 1.39
C PHE A 90 -7.53 -16.60 0.05
N LYS A 91 -6.60 -16.40 -0.89
CA LYS A 91 -6.94 -15.88 -2.23
C LYS A 91 -7.84 -16.85 -3.01
N ALA A 92 -7.59 -18.15 -2.90
CA ALA A 92 -8.45 -19.17 -3.51
C ALA A 92 -9.86 -19.18 -2.87
N GLU A 93 -9.94 -19.08 -1.54
CA GLU A 93 -11.21 -19.00 -0.81
C GLU A 93 -12.00 -17.72 -1.17
N ILE A 94 -11.33 -16.56 -1.20
CA ILE A 94 -11.92 -15.29 -1.61
C ILE A 94 -12.47 -15.39 -3.03
N LEU A 95 -11.73 -16.01 -3.96
CA LEU A 95 -12.21 -16.20 -5.33
C LEU A 95 -13.46 -17.11 -5.36
N ARG A 96 -13.44 -18.23 -4.65
CA ARG A 96 -14.59 -19.13 -4.56
C ARG A 96 -15.83 -18.42 -4.01
N GLU A 97 -15.65 -17.64 -2.95
CA GLU A 97 -16.75 -16.89 -2.38
C GLU A 97 -17.26 -15.78 -3.31
N THR A 98 -16.37 -15.12 -4.02
CA THR A 98 -16.73 -14.10 -5.01
C THR A 98 -17.54 -14.70 -6.16
N LEU A 99 -17.13 -15.87 -6.68
CA LEU A 99 -17.89 -16.61 -7.69
C LEU A 99 -19.29 -16.95 -7.17
N ARG A 100 -19.40 -17.46 -5.95
CA ARG A 100 -20.69 -17.81 -5.36
C ARG A 100 -21.59 -16.60 -5.13
N ARG A 101 -21.08 -15.54 -4.49
CA ARG A 101 -21.92 -14.40 -4.06
C ARG A 101 -22.25 -13.43 -5.19
N ILE A 102 -21.27 -13.13 -6.03
CA ILE A 102 -21.41 -12.13 -7.10
C ILE A 102 -21.76 -12.80 -8.42
N GLY A 103 -21.01 -13.84 -8.77
CA GLY A 103 -21.21 -14.59 -10.02
C GLY A 103 -22.40 -15.54 -9.97
N ARG A 104 -22.93 -15.87 -8.78
CA ARG A 104 -23.95 -16.92 -8.55
C ARG A 104 -23.53 -18.28 -9.11
N ILE A 105 -22.21 -18.53 -9.12
CA ILE A 105 -21.59 -19.78 -9.59
C ILE A 105 -21.08 -20.54 -8.35
N ASP A 106 -21.67 -21.68 -8.09
CA ASP A 106 -21.21 -22.57 -7.03
C ASP A 106 -20.10 -23.48 -7.57
N TRP A 107 -18.85 -22.97 -7.55
CA TRP A 107 -17.68 -23.68 -8.02
C TRP A 107 -17.16 -24.62 -6.96
N THR A 108 -17.38 -25.93 -7.14
CA THR A 108 -16.93 -27.00 -6.24
C THR A 108 -15.57 -27.58 -6.62
N GLY A 109 -15.06 -27.27 -7.81
CA GLY A 109 -13.77 -27.76 -8.28
C GLY A 109 -12.57 -27.13 -7.58
N ALA A 110 -11.39 -27.68 -7.81
CA ALA A 110 -10.14 -27.07 -7.36
C ALA A 110 -9.92 -25.73 -8.05
N ILE A 111 -9.31 -24.80 -7.32
CA ILE A 111 -8.79 -23.53 -7.84
C ILE A 111 -7.27 -23.68 -7.89
N ALA A 112 -6.72 -23.75 -9.09
CA ALA A 112 -5.28 -23.81 -9.26
C ALA A 112 -4.63 -22.50 -8.83
N THR A 113 -3.62 -22.58 -7.98
CA THR A 113 -2.80 -21.43 -7.56
C THR A 113 -1.39 -21.58 -8.12
N HIS A 114 -0.85 -20.51 -8.67
CA HIS A 114 0.51 -20.45 -9.19
C HIS A 114 1.34 -19.57 -8.27
N ALA A 115 2.18 -20.20 -7.46
CA ALA A 115 3.07 -19.49 -6.55
C ALA A 115 4.17 -18.74 -7.33
N SER A 116 4.54 -17.57 -6.86
CA SER A 116 5.71 -16.82 -7.27
C SER A 116 6.64 -16.64 -6.06
N PRO A 117 7.87 -16.13 -6.22
CA PRO A 117 8.63 -15.68 -5.06
C PRO A 117 7.79 -14.70 -4.22
N PRO A 118 7.78 -14.82 -2.89
CA PRO A 118 6.96 -13.96 -2.02
C PRO A 118 7.47 -12.51 -1.95
N TRP A 119 8.72 -12.30 -2.34
CA TRP A 119 9.42 -11.02 -2.32
C TRP A 119 10.05 -10.74 -3.68
N GLU A 120 10.38 -9.46 -3.92
CA GLU A 120 11.13 -9.01 -5.11
C GLU A 120 10.43 -9.30 -6.46
N TYR A 121 9.13 -9.56 -6.43
CA TYR A 121 8.35 -9.97 -7.62
C TYR A 121 7.78 -8.78 -8.41
N ARG A 122 7.74 -7.57 -7.80
CA ARG A 122 7.08 -6.42 -8.43
C ARG A 122 8.01 -5.78 -9.44
N ASN A 123 7.67 -5.89 -10.71
CA ASN A 123 8.44 -5.33 -11.84
C ASN A 123 7.86 -4.01 -12.40
N ARG A 124 6.84 -3.44 -11.75
CA ARG A 124 6.25 -2.14 -12.09
C ARG A 124 6.00 -1.35 -10.82
N ALA A 125 6.41 -0.10 -10.79
CA ALA A 125 6.16 0.81 -9.70
C ALA A 125 5.73 2.18 -10.20
N GLN A 126 4.73 2.76 -9.55
CA GLN A 126 4.25 4.12 -9.76
C GLN A 126 4.48 4.89 -8.48
N TRP A 127 5.56 5.64 -8.42
CA TRP A 127 5.91 6.42 -7.24
C TRP A 127 5.34 7.82 -7.31
N LYS A 128 4.86 8.29 -6.18
CA LYS A 128 4.39 9.65 -5.97
C LYS A 128 5.50 10.49 -5.38
N ILE A 129 5.57 11.76 -5.79
CA ILE A 129 6.55 12.74 -5.30
C ILE A 129 5.78 13.90 -4.71
N ARG A 130 6.08 14.23 -3.45
CA ARG A 130 5.43 15.31 -2.72
C ARG A 130 6.47 16.06 -1.89
N PRO A 131 6.22 17.35 -1.56
CA PRO A 131 7.00 18.06 -0.57
C PRO A 131 7.08 17.29 0.74
N ALA A 132 8.19 17.42 1.45
CA ALA A 132 8.27 16.95 2.82
C ALA A 132 7.23 17.69 3.67
N GLU A 133 6.69 17.04 4.70
CA GLU A 133 5.72 17.68 5.62
C GLU A 133 6.31 18.98 6.17
N GLY A 134 5.54 20.07 6.06
CA GLY A 134 5.95 21.42 6.47
C GLY A 134 6.65 22.26 5.40
N ALA A 135 6.96 21.71 4.22
CA ALA A 135 7.48 22.50 3.11
C ALA A 135 6.32 23.03 2.25
N ALA A 136 6.07 24.34 2.29
CA ALA A 136 5.16 25.01 1.38
C ALA A 136 5.81 25.05 -0.02
N LEU A 137 5.09 24.60 -1.04
CA LEU A 137 5.39 24.94 -2.43
C LEU A 137 4.50 26.13 -2.79
N ASP A 138 5.08 27.30 -2.94
CA ASP A 138 4.41 28.42 -3.62
C ASP A 138 4.31 28.06 -5.11
N VAL A 139 3.21 27.41 -5.49
CA VAL A 139 2.93 27.03 -6.90
C VAL A 139 2.06 28.06 -7.63
N ASP A 140 1.64 29.14 -6.96
CA ASP A 140 0.85 30.22 -7.55
C ASP A 140 1.61 31.55 -7.42
N ALA A 141 2.79 31.67 -8.04
CA ALA A 141 3.38 32.95 -8.35
C ALA A 141 3.07 33.25 -9.82
N ASP A 142 1.98 33.99 -10.04
CA ASP A 142 1.72 34.66 -11.32
C ASP A 142 2.94 35.47 -11.75
N GLU A 143 3.26 35.45 -13.04
CA GLU A 143 4.41 36.08 -13.69
C GLU A 143 4.32 37.63 -13.75
N ASP A 144 3.92 38.33 -12.71
CA ASP A 144 3.92 39.78 -12.69
C ASP A 144 4.39 40.34 -11.34
N ASP A 145 5.70 40.27 -11.04
CA ASP A 145 6.36 41.26 -10.20
C ASP A 145 7.89 41.22 -10.33
N ALA A 146 8.38 41.74 -11.44
CA ALA A 146 9.81 42.00 -11.64
C ALA A 146 10.22 43.33 -11.02
N ARG A 147 10.05 43.57 -9.70
CA ARG A 147 10.67 44.68 -8.95
C ARG A 147 10.57 44.49 -7.44
N GLN A 148 11.47 43.71 -6.87
CA GLN A 148 11.98 43.94 -5.51
C GLN A 148 13.25 43.11 -5.30
N GLU A 149 14.38 43.63 -5.78
CA GLU A 149 15.71 43.26 -5.34
C GLU A 149 15.97 43.88 -3.99
N ALA A 150 15.78 43.16 -2.91
CA ALA A 150 16.51 43.26 -1.64
C ALA A 150 15.86 42.33 -0.62
N GLY A 151 16.39 41.13 -0.47
CA GLY A 151 15.94 40.21 0.59
C GLY A 151 15.73 38.77 0.14
N ARG A 152 16.53 38.28 -0.81
CA ARG A 152 16.60 36.81 -1.05
C ARG A 152 17.32 36.14 0.12
N ALA A 153 16.60 35.96 1.25
CA ALA A 153 16.86 34.85 2.12
C ALA A 153 16.86 33.61 1.23
N LYS A 154 17.92 32.75 1.33
CA LYS A 154 18.06 31.52 0.58
C LYS A 154 16.71 30.80 0.63
N LYS A 155 15.98 30.71 -0.51
CA LYS A 155 14.82 29.82 -0.65
C LYS A 155 15.35 28.42 -0.29
N GLU A 156 15.00 27.96 0.89
CA GLU A 156 15.29 26.60 1.33
C GLU A 156 14.61 25.69 0.31
N GLN A 157 15.39 25.01 -0.52
CA GLN A 157 14.87 24.15 -1.58
C GLN A 157 13.91 23.17 -0.95
N ALA A 158 12.62 23.25 -1.30
CA ALA A 158 11.60 22.36 -0.76
C ALA A 158 12.06 20.91 -0.95
N LYS A 159 12.34 20.23 0.16
CA LYS A 159 12.78 18.83 0.14
C LYS A 159 11.62 17.98 -0.38
N LEU A 160 11.82 17.30 -1.51
CA LEU A 160 10.85 16.37 -2.09
C LEU A 160 11.07 14.97 -1.54
N ASN A 161 9.97 14.28 -1.23
CA ASN A 161 9.93 12.89 -0.85
C ASN A 161 9.28 12.05 -1.95
N ILE A 162 9.73 10.81 -2.12
CA ILE A 162 9.20 9.83 -3.05
C ILE A 162 8.65 8.62 -2.28
N GLY A 163 7.55 8.05 -2.75
CA GLY A 163 6.94 6.89 -2.12
C GLY A 163 5.62 6.48 -2.74
N TYR A 164 4.76 5.90 -1.96
CA TYR A 164 3.41 5.50 -2.33
C TYR A 164 2.38 6.30 -1.54
N PHE A 165 1.12 6.27 -1.95
CA PHE A 165 0.07 6.78 -1.09
C PHE A 165 -0.13 5.86 0.13
N ARG A 166 -0.50 6.47 1.25
CA ARG A 166 -0.98 5.74 2.43
C ARG A 166 -2.27 4.99 2.08
N ALA A 167 -2.55 3.93 2.78
CA ALA A 167 -3.81 3.18 2.61
C ALA A 167 -5.02 4.12 2.74
N ASN A 168 -5.95 4.04 1.78
CA ASN A 168 -7.18 4.85 1.72
C ASN A 168 -6.96 6.38 1.82
N SER A 169 -5.84 6.88 1.32
CA SER A 169 -5.45 8.30 1.43
C SER A 169 -4.65 8.77 0.20
N THR A 170 -4.59 10.07 -0.01
CA THR A 170 -3.69 10.72 -0.97
C THR A 170 -2.42 11.26 -0.32
N ALA A 171 -2.28 11.12 1.00
CA ALA A 171 -1.06 11.48 1.72
C ALA A 171 0.08 10.53 1.34
N LEU A 172 1.30 11.08 1.25
CA LEU A 172 2.47 10.31 0.91
C LEU A 172 2.94 9.45 2.10
N CYS A 173 3.24 8.19 1.83
CA CYS A 173 4.12 7.36 2.64
C CYS A 173 5.47 7.34 1.94
N ALA A 174 6.41 8.16 2.42
CA ALA A 174 7.78 8.16 1.90
C ALA A 174 8.43 6.80 2.19
N VAL A 175 9.07 6.19 1.19
CA VAL A 175 9.68 4.87 1.34
C VAL A 175 11.16 4.92 1.01
N GLU A 176 11.94 4.23 1.83
CA GLU A 176 13.40 4.10 1.64
C GLU A 176 13.76 2.73 1.08
N ASP A 177 12.92 1.76 1.39
CA ASP A 177 13.04 0.37 0.95
C ASP A 177 11.66 -0.18 0.65
N CYS A 178 11.61 -1.21 -0.21
CA CYS A 178 10.39 -1.91 -0.51
C CYS A 178 10.68 -3.37 -0.86
N SER A 179 10.44 -4.25 0.08
CA SER A 179 10.78 -5.69 -0.01
C SER A 179 10.12 -6.46 -1.15
N ILE A 180 9.10 -5.89 -1.80
CA ILE A 180 8.42 -6.54 -2.94
C ILE A 180 8.89 -6.05 -4.30
N LEU A 181 9.68 -4.96 -4.37
CA LEU A 181 10.25 -4.47 -5.63
C LEU A 181 11.34 -5.43 -6.13
N ALA A 182 11.32 -5.70 -7.42
CA ALA A 182 12.46 -6.34 -8.08
C ALA A 182 13.75 -5.53 -7.85
N PRO A 183 14.92 -6.17 -7.76
CA PRO A 183 16.18 -5.48 -7.44
C PRO A 183 16.48 -4.28 -8.35
N SER A 184 16.17 -4.38 -9.64
CA SER A 184 16.32 -3.28 -10.61
C SER A 184 15.46 -2.05 -10.25
N LEU A 185 14.23 -2.27 -9.81
CA LEU A 185 13.33 -1.19 -9.37
C LEU A 185 13.75 -0.60 -8.03
N LEU A 186 14.26 -1.41 -7.12
CA LEU A 186 14.82 -0.90 -5.87
C LEU A 186 16.03 0.00 -6.14
N THR A 187 16.92 -0.41 -7.04
CA THR A 187 18.05 0.43 -7.50
C THR A 187 17.56 1.75 -8.10
N ALA A 188 16.53 1.71 -8.93
CA ALA A 188 15.93 2.92 -9.51
C ALA A 188 15.33 3.84 -8.43
N LEU A 189 14.62 3.29 -7.44
CA LEU A 189 14.08 4.05 -6.30
C LEU A 189 15.20 4.80 -5.55
N LEU A 190 16.29 4.11 -5.24
CA LEU A 190 17.42 4.69 -4.51
C LEU A 190 18.10 5.80 -5.34
N ALA A 191 18.28 5.59 -6.65
CA ALA A 191 18.84 6.60 -7.55
C ALA A 191 17.94 7.85 -7.63
N LEU A 192 16.61 7.67 -7.74
CA LEU A 192 15.65 8.76 -7.76
C LEU A 192 15.63 9.54 -6.43
N ARG A 193 15.71 8.85 -5.30
CA ARG A 193 15.84 9.49 -3.98
C ARG A 193 17.08 10.38 -3.90
N GLN A 194 18.22 9.89 -4.38
CA GLN A 194 19.46 10.66 -4.43
C GLN A 194 19.35 11.86 -5.37
N ALA A 195 18.71 11.71 -6.53
CA ALA A 195 18.48 12.80 -7.47
C ALA A 195 17.57 13.88 -6.87
N LEU A 196 16.50 13.48 -6.16
CA LEU A 196 15.62 14.40 -5.43
C LEU A 196 16.38 15.15 -4.33
N ALA A 197 17.20 14.45 -3.55
CA ALA A 197 18.00 15.07 -2.48
C ALA A 197 19.01 16.09 -3.00
N ARG A 198 19.51 15.92 -4.23
CA ARG A 198 20.42 16.86 -4.89
C ARG A 198 19.70 17.98 -5.66
N GLY A 199 18.38 17.98 -5.70
CA GLY A 199 17.60 18.93 -6.50
C GLY A 199 17.78 18.76 -8.01
N ALA A 200 18.16 17.55 -8.46
CA ALA A 200 18.40 17.25 -9.88
C ALA A 200 17.13 16.95 -10.68
N LEU A 201 15.96 16.92 -10.02
CA LEU A 201 14.67 16.68 -10.65
C LEU A 201 13.79 17.94 -10.58
N PRO A 202 12.89 18.16 -11.58
CA PRO A 202 12.00 19.30 -11.59
C PRO A 202 11.08 19.32 -10.36
N LEU A 203 10.90 20.47 -9.72
CA LEU A 203 9.98 20.64 -8.59
C LEU A 203 8.51 20.37 -8.95
N ALA A 204 8.15 20.53 -10.23
CA ALA A 204 6.82 20.22 -10.75
C ALA A 204 6.54 18.71 -10.90
N LEU A 205 7.56 17.85 -10.75
CA LEU A 205 7.41 16.40 -10.88
C LEU A 205 6.54 15.87 -9.74
N ARG A 206 5.47 15.16 -10.08
CA ARG A 206 4.48 14.62 -9.12
C ARG A 206 4.44 13.11 -9.05
N GLU A 207 4.88 12.46 -10.11
CA GLU A 207 4.77 11.02 -10.27
C GLU A 207 5.81 10.50 -11.25
N ILE A 208 6.33 9.31 -10.99
CA ILE A 208 7.20 8.56 -11.91
C ILE A 208 6.69 7.12 -11.96
N GLU A 209 6.49 6.60 -13.15
CA GLU A 209 6.22 5.20 -13.38
C GLU A 209 7.45 4.53 -13.99
N VAL A 210 7.83 3.38 -13.42
CA VAL A 210 9.01 2.61 -13.84
C VAL A 210 8.62 1.15 -14.04
N PHE A 211 9.10 0.57 -15.11
CA PHE A 211 8.99 -0.84 -15.44
C PHE A 211 10.38 -1.47 -15.44
N GLY A 212 10.54 -2.56 -14.71
CA GLY A 212 11.71 -3.41 -14.78
C GLY A 212 11.48 -4.50 -15.84
N ALA A 213 12.31 -4.54 -16.87
CA ALA A 213 12.43 -5.74 -17.69
C ALA A 213 13.42 -6.66 -16.96
N GLU A 214 12.95 -7.76 -16.36
CA GLU A 214 13.86 -8.83 -16.02
C GLU A 214 14.42 -9.39 -17.33
N ALA A 215 15.75 -9.43 -17.44
CA ALA A 215 16.39 -10.21 -18.47
C ALA A 215 16.00 -11.67 -18.22
N THR A 216 15.00 -12.15 -18.95
CA THR A 216 14.76 -13.59 -19.03
C THR A 216 16.05 -14.20 -19.56
N ALA A 217 16.65 -15.08 -18.77
CA ALA A 217 17.83 -15.84 -19.16
C ALA A 217 17.45 -16.87 -20.25
N ALA A 218 16.92 -16.43 -21.37
CA ALA A 218 16.61 -17.23 -22.55
C ALA A 218 16.24 -16.33 -23.74
N SER A 219 17.23 -15.68 -24.30
CA SER A 219 17.37 -15.52 -25.75
C SER A 219 18.79 -15.01 -26.05
N PRO A 220 19.68 -15.85 -26.62
CA PRO A 220 20.87 -15.32 -27.21
C PRO A 220 20.42 -14.41 -28.35
N ALA A 221 20.88 -13.16 -28.34
CA ALA A 221 20.70 -12.24 -29.44
C ALA A 221 21.14 -12.96 -30.72
N LYS A 222 20.22 -13.17 -31.65
CA LYS A 222 20.61 -13.45 -33.04
C LYS A 222 21.08 -12.13 -33.60
N LEU A 223 22.40 -12.07 -33.84
CA LEU A 223 23.04 -11.10 -34.74
C LEU A 223 22.52 -11.30 -36.17
#